data_c3f3d4b00a5991db8a3392633fab6b7a
#
_entry.id   c3f3d4b00a5991db8a3392633fab6b7a
#
_cell.length_a   1.000
_cell.length_b   1.000
_cell.length_c   1.000
_cell.angle_alpha   90.00
_cell.angle_beta   90.00
_cell.angle_gamma   90.00
#
_symmetry.space_group_name_H-M   'P 1'
#
loop_
_entity.id
_entity.type
_entity.pdbx_description
1 polymer ?
#
loop_
_entity_poly.entity_id
_entity_poly.type
_entity_poly.pdbx_seq_one_letter_code
_entity_poly.pdbx_strand_id
1 'polypeptide(L)'
;KFEAFSRMSAFVVHDLKNIVTQLSLMVKNAKRLSHNPEFQADMLMTVENSLERMRQLMLQLREGAAPGGAAVGVDLGRIAQGLAQSVSRRGRELEIDVQPRVATRGHEDRLERVMGHLVNNALDATESPQRVWLKIERYGSHARVEVGDNGMGMSEQFVQERLFKPFQTTKEAGMGIGAYESFQYVHELGGKVSVDSKEGEGTVVTLLLPLIESFSESDWHQMGEA
;
A
#
# COMPACT_ATOMS: atom_id res chain seq x y z
N LYS A 1 13.81 -8.66 -13.93
CA LYS A 1 12.61 -9.48 -13.60
C LYS A 1 12.94 -10.71 -12.74
N PHE A 2 14.00 -11.45 -13.02
CA PHE A 2 14.38 -12.67 -12.29
C PHE A 2 14.87 -12.40 -10.85
N GLU A 3 15.61 -11.31 -10.62
CA GLU A 3 16.10 -10.94 -9.28
C GLU A 3 14.98 -10.47 -8.33
N ALA A 4 14.00 -9.74 -8.82
CA ALA A 4 12.86 -9.28 -8.02
C ALA A 4 11.97 -10.46 -7.60
N PHE A 5 11.71 -11.39 -8.52
CA PHE A 5 10.97 -12.62 -8.23
C PHE A 5 11.75 -13.54 -7.26
N SER A 6 13.06 -13.64 -7.41
CA SER A 6 13.90 -14.42 -6.52
C SER A 6 13.94 -13.86 -5.10
N ARG A 7 14.01 -12.53 -4.94
CA ARG A 7 13.96 -11.89 -3.62
C ARG A 7 12.58 -12.03 -2.98
N MET A 8 11.49 -11.82 -3.74
CA MET A 8 10.13 -12.00 -3.25
C MET A 8 9.86 -13.44 -2.81
N SER A 9 10.34 -14.43 -3.59
CA SER A 9 10.27 -15.83 -3.22
C SER A 9 11.04 -16.15 -1.95
N ALA A 10 12.23 -15.55 -1.75
CA ALA A 10 13.00 -15.72 -0.53
C ALA A 10 12.28 -15.16 0.72
N PHE A 11 11.58 -14.04 0.58
CA PHE A 11 10.79 -13.45 1.68
C PHE A 11 9.55 -14.27 2.01
N VAL A 12 8.82 -14.72 0.99
CA VAL A 12 7.65 -15.59 1.20
C VAL A 12 8.06 -16.88 1.89
N VAL A 13 9.17 -17.49 1.48
CA VAL A 13 9.72 -18.71 2.12
C VAL A 13 10.14 -18.43 3.56
N HIS A 14 10.76 -17.28 3.84
CA HIS A 14 11.13 -16.88 5.21
C HIS A 14 9.91 -16.72 6.11
N ASP A 15 8.88 -16.04 5.63
CA ASP A 15 7.65 -15.80 6.40
C ASP A 15 6.83 -17.08 6.58
N LEU A 16 6.75 -17.93 5.56
CA LEU A 16 6.17 -19.27 5.70
C LEU A 16 6.92 -20.08 6.75
N LYS A 17 8.26 -20.05 6.76
CA LYS A 17 9.08 -20.72 7.78
C LYS A 17 8.73 -20.21 9.19
N ASN A 18 8.55 -18.90 9.36
CA ASN A 18 8.20 -18.32 10.66
C ASN A 18 6.80 -18.77 11.12
N ILE A 19 5.81 -18.75 10.23
CA ILE A 19 4.46 -19.25 10.51
C ILE A 19 4.50 -20.74 10.89
N VAL A 20 5.18 -21.56 10.12
CA VAL A 20 5.33 -23.01 10.39
C VAL A 20 6.02 -23.23 11.73
N THR A 21 7.07 -22.49 12.06
CA THR A 21 7.78 -22.58 13.33
C THR A 21 6.87 -22.22 14.50
N GLN A 22 6.11 -21.14 14.38
CA GLN A 22 5.18 -20.66 15.42
C GLN A 22 4.05 -21.69 15.65
N LEU A 23 3.44 -22.18 14.58
CA LEU A 23 2.39 -23.22 14.67
C LEU A 23 2.95 -24.55 15.22
N SER A 24 4.16 -24.94 14.84
CA SER A 24 4.80 -26.16 15.34
C SER A 24 5.08 -26.09 16.84
N LEU A 25 5.55 -24.92 17.31
CA LEU A 25 5.77 -24.68 18.74
C LEU A 25 4.46 -24.74 19.52
N MET A 26 3.40 -24.15 18.95
CA MET A 26 2.06 -24.15 19.55
C MET A 26 1.51 -25.59 19.64
N VAL A 27 1.58 -26.37 18.58
CA VAL A 27 1.14 -27.79 18.59
C VAL A 27 1.92 -28.60 19.63
N LYS A 28 3.22 -28.35 19.76
CA LYS A 28 4.05 -29.00 20.78
C LYS A 28 3.61 -28.65 22.20
N ASN A 29 3.26 -27.39 22.44
CA ASN A 29 2.78 -26.91 23.73
C ASN A 29 1.34 -27.35 24.02
N ALA A 30 0.49 -27.45 22.99
CA ALA A 30 -0.90 -27.89 23.12
C ALA A 30 -1.02 -29.29 23.76
N LYS A 31 -0.07 -30.20 23.52
CA LYS A 31 -0.04 -31.54 24.16
C LYS A 31 0.09 -31.47 25.68
N ARG A 32 0.66 -30.38 26.22
CA ARG A 32 0.86 -30.20 27.67
C ARG A 32 -0.12 -29.25 28.30
N LEU A 33 -0.62 -28.27 27.55
CA LEU A 33 -1.39 -27.12 28.06
C LEU A 33 -2.82 -27.08 27.52
N SER A 34 -3.30 -28.14 26.86
CA SER A 34 -4.63 -28.21 26.24
C SER A 34 -5.80 -27.94 27.20
N HIS A 35 -5.62 -28.12 28.50
CA HIS A 35 -6.65 -27.89 29.50
C HIS A 35 -6.61 -26.49 30.14
N ASN A 36 -5.62 -25.64 29.78
CA ASN A 36 -5.52 -24.28 30.27
C ASN A 36 -6.34 -23.33 29.37
N PRO A 37 -7.38 -22.65 29.91
CA PRO A 37 -8.24 -21.75 29.12
C PRO A 37 -7.49 -20.57 28.51
N GLU A 38 -6.48 -20.00 29.20
CA GLU A 38 -5.67 -18.91 28.68
C GLU A 38 -4.83 -19.38 27.48
N PHE A 39 -4.26 -20.56 27.57
CA PHE A 39 -3.52 -21.17 26.46
C PHE A 39 -4.42 -21.46 25.25
N GLN A 40 -5.69 -21.89 25.50
CA GLN A 40 -6.65 -22.12 24.43
C GLN A 40 -7.01 -20.81 23.70
N ALA A 41 -7.21 -19.70 24.43
CA ALA A 41 -7.47 -18.40 23.84
C ALA A 41 -6.29 -17.89 23.01
N ASP A 42 -5.07 -17.96 23.54
CA ASP A 42 -3.84 -17.61 22.84
C ASP A 42 -3.60 -18.48 21.59
N MET A 43 -3.93 -19.77 21.68
CA MET A 43 -3.84 -20.69 20.56
C MET A 43 -4.77 -20.30 19.43
N LEU A 44 -6.03 -19.99 19.72
CA LEU A 44 -7.01 -19.54 18.71
C LEU A 44 -6.54 -18.25 18.03
N MET A 45 -6.17 -17.25 18.81
CA MET A 45 -5.69 -15.97 18.29
C MET A 45 -4.43 -16.15 17.41
N THR A 46 -3.50 -17.00 17.80
CA THR A 46 -2.29 -17.29 17.01
C THR A 46 -2.61 -18.02 15.71
N VAL A 47 -3.59 -18.94 15.72
CA VAL A 47 -4.06 -19.63 14.50
C VAL A 47 -4.74 -18.63 13.55
N GLU A 48 -5.62 -17.78 14.07
CA GLU A 48 -6.31 -16.75 13.28
C GLU A 48 -5.30 -15.78 12.63
N ASN A 49 -4.35 -15.27 13.40
CA ASN A 49 -3.28 -14.41 12.88
C ASN A 49 -2.42 -15.11 11.83
N SER A 50 -2.10 -16.39 12.04
CA SER A 50 -1.32 -17.19 11.09
C SER A 50 -2.08 -17.44 9.79
N LEU A 51 -3.39 -17.70 9.86
CA LEU A 51 -4.26 -17.86 8.69
C LEU A 51 -4.36 -16.58 7.88
N GLU A 52 -4.55 -15.43 8.54
CA GLU A 52 -4.62 -14.14 7.87
C GLU A 52 -3.29 -13.82 7.17
N ARG A 53 -2.18 -14.06 7.84
CA ARG A 53 -0.84 -13.87 7.28
C ARG A 53 -0.59 -14.78 6.07
N MET A 54 -1.02 -16.06 6.11
CA MET A 54 -0.94 -16.95 4.95
C MET A 54 -1.80 -16.50 3.78
N ARG A 55 -3.03 -16.00 4.04
CA ARG A 55 -3.90 -15.42 3.01
C ARG A 55 -3.23 -14.26 2.30
N GLN A 56 -2.63 -13.36 3.06
CA GLN A 56 -1.92 -12.20 2.52
C GLN A 56 -0.70 -12.61 1.67
N LEU A 57 0.09 -13.60 2.13
CA LEU A 57 1.22 -14.15 1.35
C LEU A 57 0.74 -14.79 0.04
N MET A 58 -0.38 -15.53 0.06
CA MET A 58 -0.96 -16.10 -1.16
C MET A 58 -1.46 -15.04 -2.14
N LEU A 59 -2.07 -13.95 -1.65
CA LEU A 59 -2.46 -12.83 -2.49
C LEU A 59 -1.24 -12.19 -3.16
N GLN A 60 -0.17 -11.94 -2.42
CA GLN A 60 1.08 -11.39 -2.94
C GLN A 60 1.72 -12.30 -4.01
N LEU A 61 1.77 -13.61 -3.79
CA LEU A 61 2.27 -14.57 -4.79
C LEU A 61 1.42 -14.57 -6.06
N ARG A 62 0.10 -14.49 -5.93
CA ARG A 62 -0.83 -14.44 -7.05
C ARG A 62 -0.71 -13.14 -7.83
N GLU A 63 -0.49 -12.02 -7.14
CA GLU A 63 -0.33 -10.69 -7.73
C GLU A 63 1.02 -10.52 -8.42
N GLY A 64 2.09 -11.07 -7.87
CA GLY A 64 3.41 -11.12 -8.52
C GLY A 64 3.48 -12.05 -9.73
N ALA A 65 2.54 -12.98 -9.86
CA ALA A 65 2.44 -13.93 -10.96
C ALA A 65 1.43 -13.52 -12.05
N ALA A 66 0.62 -12.48 -11.82
CA ALA A 66 -0.26 -11.98 -12.85
C ALA A 66 0.59 -11.39 -14.00
N PRO A 67 0.45 -11.88 -15.25
CA PRO A 67 1.07 -11.23 -16.38
C PRO A 67 0.43 -9.86 -16.48
N GLY A 68 1.14 -8.83 -16.06
CA GLY A 68 0.72 -7.46 -16.29
C GLY A 68 0.50 -7.29 -17.79
N GLY A 69 -0.71 -6.98 -18.21
CA GLY A 69 -0.99 -6.54 -19.56
C GLY A 69 -0.03 -5.41 -19.95
N ALA A 70 0.00 -5.02 -21.21
CA ALA A 70 0.80 -3.87 -21.63
C ALA A 70 0.40 -2.65 -20.77
N ALA A 71 1.39 -1.89 -20.28
CA ALA A 71 1.13 -0.66 -19.57
C ALA A 71 0.35 0.31 -20.49
N VAL A 72 -0.81 0.75 -20.03
CA VAL A 72 -1.72 1.63 -20.78
C VAL A 72 -1.76 3.01 -20.13
N GLY A 73 -2.42 3.95 -20.76
CA GLY A 73 -2.74 5.23 -20.14
C GLY A 73 -3.75 5.05 -19.01
N VAL A 74 -3.47 5.61 -17.87
CA VAL A 74 -4.31 5.53 -16.66
C VAL A 74 -4.68 6.92 -16.20
N ASP A 75 -5.98 7.20 -16.10
CA ASP A 75 -6.51 8.44 -15.53
C ASP A 75 -6.42 8.38 -13.99
N LEU A 76 -5.54 9.22 -13.44
CA LEU A 76 -5.33 9.28 -11.99
C LEU A 76 -6.52 9.89 -11.25
N GLY A 77 -7.29 10.76 -11.91
CA GLY A 77 -8.49 11.36 -11.33
C GLY A 77 -9.59 10.35 -11.07
N ARG A 78 -9.75 9.37 -11.97
CA ARG A 78 -10.70 8.26 -11.79
C ARG A 78 -10.35 7.42 -10.56
N ILE A 79 -9.08 7.10 -10.37
CA ILE A 79 -8.61 6.39 -9.17
C ILE A 79 -8.92 7.20 -7.91
N ALA A 80 -8.62 8.50 -7.91
CA ALA A 80 -8.87 9.37 -6.75
C ALA A 80 -10.35 9.39 -6.36
N GLN A 81 -11.27 9.48 -7.35
CA GLN A 81 -12.71 9.45 -7.11
C GLN A 81 -13.16 8.11 -6.51
N GLY A 82 -12.65 6.99 -7.04
CA GLY A 82 -12.93 5.65 -6.50
C GLY A 82 -12.48 5.49 -5.05
N LEU A 83 -11.29 5.99 -4.72
CA LEU A 83 -10.76 5.98 -3.36
C LEU A 83 -11.59 6.85 -2.42
N ALA A 84 -11.99 8.06 -2.82
CA ALA A 84 -12.84 8.93 -2.01
C ALA A 84 -14.19 8.28 -1.68
N GLN A 85 -14.82 7.63 -2.66
CA GLN A 85 -16.05 6.88 -2.45
C GLN A 85 -15.85 5.69 -1.49
N SER A 86 -14.75 4.96 -1.62
CA SER A 86 -14.42 3.84 -0.74
C SER A 86 -14.21 4.29 0.71
N VAL A 87 -13.51 5.40 0.92
CA VAL A 87 -13.28 6.01 2.24
C VAL A 87 -14.58 6.49 2.87
N SER A 88 -15.44 7.15 2.08
CA SER A 88 -16.75 7.64 2.52
C SER A 88 -17.65 6.50 3.01
N ARG A 89 -17.64 5.33 2.34
CA ARG A 89 -18.40 4.14 2.77
C ARG A 89 -17.96 3.61 4.14
N ARG A 90 -16.73 3.92 4.58
CA ARG A 90 -16.19 3.57 5.90
C ARG A 90 -16.46 4.64 6.96
N GLY A 91 -17.25 5.67 6.64
CA GLY A 91 -17.58 6.77 7.56
C GLY A 91 -16.44 7.75 7.80
N ARG A 92 -15.42 7.78 6.91
CA ARG A 92 -14.31 8.73 6.94
C ARG A 92 -14.39 9.65 5.71
N GLU A 93 -13.65 10.74 5.73
CA GLU A 93 -13.57 11.69 4.62
C GLU A 93 -12.16 11.72 4.03
N LEU A 94 -12.09 11.74 2.69
CA LEU A 94 -10.88 12.00 1.93
C LEU A 94 -11.12 13.25 1.08
N GLU A 95 -10.42 14.32 1.40
CA GLU A 95 -10.47 15.54 0.60
C GLU A 95 -9.70 15.32 -0.70
N ILE A 96 -10.34 15.54 -1.84
CA ILE A 96 -9.69 15.40 -3.15
C ILE A 96 -9.59 16.74 -3.87
N ASP A 97 -8.39 17.06 -4.37
CA ASP A 97 -8.10 18.19 -5.26
C ASP A 97 -7.40 17.65 -6.51
N VAL A 98 -8.16 17.47 -7.57
CA VAL A 98 -7.71 16.78 -8.78
C VAL A 98 -7.84 17.68 -9.99
N GLN A 99 -6.70 18.00 -10.61
CA GLN A 99 -6.72 18.65 -11.93
C GLN A 99 -7.27 17.68 -12.98
N PRO A 100 -8.09 18.16 -13.92
CA PRO A 100 -8.66 17.34 -14.98
C PRO A 100 -7.56 16.83 -15.94
N ARG A 101 -7.76 15.62 -16.47
CA ARG A 101 -6.93 15.04 -17.51
C ARG A 101 -5.46 14.87 -17.11
N VAL A 102 -5.20 14.38 -15.91
CA VAL A 102 -3.85 13.98 -15.47
C VAL A 102 -3.73 12.46 -15.57
N ALA A 103 -2.90 11.99 -16.48
CA ALA A 103 -2.70 10.57 -16.72
C ALA A 103 -1.22 10.17 -16.75
N THR A 104 -0.95 8.93 -16.41
CA THR A 104 0.37 8.30 -16.50
C THR A 104 0.27 6.96 -17.24
N ARG A 105 1.41 6.43 -17.70
CA ARG A 105 1.46 5.07 -18.24
C ARG A 105 1.68 4.06 -17.14
N GLY A 106 0.81 3.07 -17.04
CA GLY A 106 0.92 2.06 -15.98
C GLY A 106 -0.17 0.99 -16.08
N HIS A 107 -0.37 0.29 -14.98
CA HIS A 107 -1.45 -0.66 -14.78
C HIS A 107 -2.41 -0.07 -13.75
N GLU A 108 -3.67 0.08 -14.12
CA GLU A 108 -4.66 0.80 -13.29
C GLU A 108 -4.81 0.16 -11.91
N ASP A 109 -4.94 -1.17 -11.86
CA ASP A 109 -5.05 -1.96 -10.62
C ASP A 109 -3.83 -1.80 -9.69
N ARG A 110 -2.62 -1.72 -10.25
CA ARG A 110 -1.40 -1.49 -9.46
C ARG A 110 -1.31 -0.04 -8.96
N LEU A 111 -1.67 0.94 -9.78
CA LEU A 111 -1.71 2.36 -9.38
C LEU A 111 -2.78 2.61 -8.33
N GLU A 112 -3.97 2.03 -8.49
CA GLU A 112 -5.04 2.09 -7.48
C GLU A 112 -4.57 1.50 -6.15
N ARG A 113 -3.85 0.38 -6.17
CA ARG A 113 -3.28 -0.23 -4.97
C ARG A 113 -2.23 0.66 -4.31
N VAL A 114 -1.32 1.26 -5.09
CA VAL A 114 -0.31 2.20 -4.58
C VAL A 114 -0.99 3.39 -3.89
N MET A 115 -1.89 4.06 -4.59
CA MET A 115 -2.58 5.24 -4.06
C MET A 115 -3.48 4.87 -2.87
N GLY A 116 -4.20 3.74 -2.96
CA GLY A 116 -5.04 3.22 -1.88
C GLY A 116 -4.23 2.86 -0.63
N HIS A 117 -3.02 2.30 -0.80
CA HIS A 117 -2.11 2.03 0.32
C HIS A 117 -1.67 3.31 1.02
N LEU A 118 -1.30 4.35 0.27
CA LEU A 118 -0.93 5.64 0.83
C LEU A 118 -2.10 6.30 1.58
N VAL A 119 -3.30 6.29 0.99
CA VAL A 119 -4.52 6.80 1.63
C VAL A 119 -4.84 6.03 2.91
N ASN A 120 -4.77 4.70 2.90
CA ASN A 120 -4.99 3.90 4.10
C ASN A 120 -3.95 4.20 5.20
N ASN A 121 -2.68 4.40 4.84
CA ASN A 121 -1.66 4.80 5.80
C ASN A 121 -1.96 6.15 6.45
N ALA A 122 -2.41 7.13 5.67
CA ALA A 122 -2.84 8.44 6.18
C ALA A 122 -4.07 8.33 7.09
N LEU A 123 -5.06 7.51 6.71
CA LEU A 123 -6.24 7.25 7.55
C LEU A 123 -5.90 6.56 8.87
N ASP A 124 -4.93 5.63 8.85
CA ASP A 124 -4.49 4.93 10.06
C ASP A 124 -3.66 5.82 11.00
N ALA A 125 -2.98 6.84 10.44
CA ALA A 125 -2.22 7.80 11.23
C ALA A 125 -3.09 8.92 11.82
N THR A 126 -4.39 8.97 11.48
CA THR A 126 -5.32 10.04 11.85
C THR A 126 -6.55 9.51 12.56
N GLU A 127 -7.05 10.32 13.50
CA GLU A 127 -8.37 10.15 14.14
C GLU A 127 -9.32 11.27 13.67
N SER A 128 -10.63 11.05 13.73
CA SER A 128 -11.59 12.14 13.44
C SER A 128 -11.51 13.21 14.55
N PRO A 129 -11.40 14.49 14.24
CA PRO A 129 -11.65 15.20 12.97
C PRO A 129 -10.38 15.52 12.14
N GLN A 130 -9.28 14.82 12.32
CA GLN A 130 -8.05 15.06 11.55
C GLN A 130 -8.27 14.84 10.05
N ARG A 131 -7.53 15.61 9.24
CA ARG A 131 -7.71 15.66 7.77
C ARG A 131 -6.81 14.67 7.06
N VAL A 132 -7.34 14.08 5.99
CA VAL A 132 -6.59 13.31 4.99
C VAL A 132 -6.95 13.86 3.62
N TRP A 133 -5.96 14.14 2.78
CA TRP A 133 -6.19 14.67 1.44
C TRP A 133 -5.40 13.93 0.37
N LEU A 134 -5.92 14.00 -0.85
CA LEU A 134 -5.29 13.52 -2.07
C LEU A 134 -5.34 14.61 -3.12
N LYS A 135 -4.17 15.09 -3.53
CA LYS A 135 -4.02 16.10 -4.58
C LYS A 135 -3.36 15.50 -5.80
N ILE A 136 -3.90 15.79 -6.99
CA ILE A 136 -3.34 15.35 -8.27
C ILE A 136 -3.26 16.55 -9.21
N GLU A 137 -2.06 16.82 -9.70
CA GLU A 137 -1.83 17.95 -10.61
C GLU A 137 -0.74 17.66 -11.62
N ARG A 138 -0.65 18.47 -12.66
CA ARG A 138 0.47 18.48 -13.60
C ARG A 138 1.62 19.27 -13.00
N TYR A 139 2.81 18.68 -13.00
CA TYR A 139 4.01 19.31 -12.51
C TYR A 139 5.16 19.13 -13.52
N GLY A 140 5.33 20.09 -14.44
CA GLY A 140 6.24 19.95 -15.57
C GLY A 140 5.86 18.74 -16.43
N SER A 141 6.83 17.87 -16.70
CA SER A 141 6.64 16.61 -17.44
C SER A 141 6.12 15.44 -16.59
N HIS A 142 5.65 15.72 -15.37
CA HIS A 142 5.19 14.72 -14.42
C HIS A 142 3.74 14.95 -13.98
N ALA A 143 3.06 13.87 -13.66
CA ALA A 143 1.88 13.88 -12.83
C ALA A 143 2.35 13.84 -11.35
N ARG A 144 2.00 14.84 -10.56
CA ARG A 144 2.25 14.87 -9.13
C ARG A 144 1.01 14.38 -8.39
N VAL A 145 1.19 13.32 -7.63
CA VAL A 145 0.18 12.77 -6.71
C VAL A 145 0.69 12.99 -5.30
N GLU A 146 -0.08 13.67 -4.49
CA GLU A 146 0.25 14.00 -3.11
C GLU A 146 -0.83 13.44 -2.19
N VAL A 147 -0.46 12.57 -1.27
CA VAL A 147 -1.34 12.07 -0.20
C VAL A 147 -0.81 12.62 1.10
N GLY A 148 -1.64 13.35 1.82
CA GLY A 148 -1.23 13.96 3.07
C GLY A 148 -2.23 13.76 4.19
N ASP A 149 -1.72 13.88 5.41
CA ASP A 149 -2.47 13.83 6.64
C ASP A 149 -1.89 14.81 7.68
N ASN A 150 -2.69 15.20 8.64
CA ASN A 150 -2.26 15.97 9.80
C ASN A 150 -2.34 15.11 11.09
N GLY A 151 -1.99 13.84 10.96
CA GLY A 151 -1.98 12.86 12.05
C GLY A 151 -0.70 12.86 12.88
N MET A 152 -0.36 11.68 13.37
CA MET A 152 0.76 11.50 14.31
C MET A 152 2.15 11.78 13.72
N GLY A 153 2.31 11.70 12.40
CA GLY A 153 3.59 11.84 11.72
C GLY A 153 4.60 10.74 12.06
N MET A 154 5.82 10.92 11.56
CA MET A 154 6.95 10.00 11.77
C MET A 154 8.21 10.78 12.12
N SER A 155 9.12 10.15 12.88
CA SER A 155 10.43 10.72 13.14
C SER A 155 11.30 10.73 11.88
N GLU A 156 12.18 11.73 11.78
CA GLU A 156 13.13 11.84 10.67
C GLU A 156 13.99 10.58 10.53
N GLN A 157 14.42 10.00 11.65
CA GLN A 157 15.19 8.76 11.65
C GLN A 157 14.40 7.60 11.04
N PHE A 158 13.09 7.46 11.35
CA PHE A 158 12.27 6.41 10.76
C PHE A 158 12.10 6.59 9.25
N VAL A 159 11.86 7.83 8.81
CA VAL A 159 11.71 8.15 7.37
C VAL A 159 12.99 7.82 6.60
N GLN A 160 14.15 8.24 7.10
CA GLN A 160 15.42 8.03 6.41
C GLN A 160 15.91 6.59 6.43
N GLU A 161 15.76 5.89 7.57
CA GLU A 161 16.38 4.59 7.76
C GLU A 161 15.47 3.40 7.49
N ARG A 162 14.14 3.56 7.61
CA ARG A 162 13.21 2.43 7.68
C ARG A 162 12.04 2.47 6.72
N LEU A 163 11.48 3.63 6.38
CA LEU A 163 10.19 3.76 5.73
C LEU A 163 10.06 2.94 4.41
N PHE A 164 11.12 2.90 3.60
CA PHE A 164 11.12 2.18 2.33
C PHE A 164 11.88 0.85 2.36
N LYS A 165 12.21 0.37 3.55
CA LYS A 165 12.76 -0.97 3.70
C LYS A 165 11.64 -1.97 3.94
N PRO A 166 11.70 -3.16 3.33
CA PRO A 166 10.69 -4.18 3.56
C PRO A 166 10.66 -4.58 5.05
N PHE A 167 9.48 -4.91 5.55
CA PHE A 167 9.24 -5.34 6.95
C PHE A 167 9.51 -4.27 8.02
N GLN A 168 9.58 -3.01 7.64
CA GLN A 168 9.66 -1.91 8.60
C GLN A 168 8.27 -1.27 8.75
N THR A 169 7.71 -1.35 9.93
CA THR A 169 6.41 -0.78 10.27
C THR A 169 6.37 -0.39 11.73
N THR A 170 5.61 0.64 12.04
CA THR A 170 5.26 1.03 13.41
C THR A 170 3.91 0.42 13.84
N LYS A 171 3.19 -0.26 12.92
CA LYS A 171 1.88 -0.86 13.19
C LYS A 171 2.05 -2.28 13.72
N GLU A 172 1.36 -2.62 14.81
CA GLU A 172 1.39 -3.95 15.42
C GLU A 172 0.92 -5.07 14.47
N ALA A 173 -0.05 -4.78 13.60
CA ALA A 173 -0.59 -5.72 12.62
C ALA A 173 -0.07 -5.53 11.19
N GLY A 174 0.82 -4.56 10.95
CA GLY A 174 1.33 -4.24 9.61
C GLY A 174 2.60 -5.02 9.29
N MET A 175 2.70 -5.59 8.08
CA MET A 175 3.90 -6.31 7.63
C MET A 175 5.01 -5.38 7.11
N GLY A 176 4.74 -4.08 6.93
CA GLY A 176 5.72 -3.11 6.39
C GLY A 176 6.13 -3.37 4.94
N ILE A 177 5.30 -4.07 4.17
CA ILE A 177 5.59 -4.42 2.77
C ILE A 177 4.96 -3.42 1.82
N GLY A 178 3.77 -2.92 2.11
CA GLY A 178 3.00 -2.09 1.19
C GLY A 178 3.70 -0.78 0.79
N ALA A 179 4.40 -0.13 1.71
CA ALA A 179 5.20 1.05 1.38
C ALA A 179 6.35 0.70 0.42
N TYR A 180 7.02 -0.43 0.64
CA TYR A 180 8.10 -0.92 -0.19
C TYR A 180 7.62 -1.30 -1.61
N GLU A 181 6.50 -2.03 -1.74
CA GLU A 181 5.91 -2.40 -3.03
C GLU A 181 5.45 -1.18 -3.81
N SER A 182 4.82 -0.22 -3.14
CA SER A 182 4.41 1.06 -3.72
C SER A 182 5.61 1.83 -4.28
N PHE A 183 6.68 1.93 -3.49
CA PHE A 183 7.92 2.57 -3.88
C PHE A 183 8.57 1.88 -5.09
N GLN A 184 8.65 0.54 -5.08
CA GLN A 184 9.19 -0.22 -6.20
C GLN A 184 8.41 -0.01 -7.49
N TYR A 185 7.08 -0.08 -7.43
CA TYR A 185 6.26 0.08 -8.62
C TYR A 185 6.38 1.49 -9.23
N VAL A 186 6.37 2.53 -8.40
CA VAL A 186 6.60 3.90 -8.86
C VAL A 186 7.96 4.02 -9.57
N HIS A 187 9.00 3.40 -9.02
CA HIS A 187 10.33 3.34 -9.66
C HIS A 187 10.33 2.56 -10.98
N GLU A 188 9.62 1.44 -11.07
CA GLU A 188 9.45 0.68 -12.33
C GLU A 188 8.83 1.54 -13.44
N LEU A 189 7.94 2.46 -13.08
CA LEU A 189 7.33 3.41 -14.02
C LEU A 189 8.24 4.58 -14.39
N GLY A 190 9.45 4.65 -13.81
CA GLY A 190 10.37 5.80 -13.99
C GLY A 190 10.00 7.01 -13.12
N GLY A 191 9.13 6.81 -12.12
CA GLY A 191 8.73 7.85 -11.20
C GLY A 191 9.65 7.99 -9.98
N LYS A 192 9.29 8.93 -9.09
CA LYS A 192 9.98 9.20 -7.83
C LYS A 192 8.97 9.28 -6.68
N VAL A 193 9.43 8.89 -5.50
CA VAL A 193 8.68 9.03 -4.25
C VAL A 193 9.47 9.90 -3.30
N SER A 194 8.81 10.84 -2.66
CA SER A 194 9.36 11.62 -1.55
C SER A 194 8.37 11.65 -0.38
N VAL A 195 8.89 11.76 0.82
CA VAL A 195 8.10 11.81 2.05
C VAL A 195 8.60 12.96 2.89
N ASP A 196 7.68 13.80 3.30
CA ASP A 196 7.88 14.85 4.29
C ASP A 196 6.99 14.53 5.50
N SER A 197 7.60 14.32 6.65
CA SER A 197 6.88 13.91 7.86
C SER A 197 7.53 14.48 9.09
N LYS A 198 6.69 14.90 10.04
CA LYS A 198 7.14 15.40 11.33
C LYS A 198 6.20 14.91 12.42
N GLU A 199 6.77 14.42 13.50
CA GLU A 199 6.01 13.93 14.66
C GLU A 199 5.05 14.99 15.19
N GLY A 200 3.78 14.63 15.33
CA GLY A 200 2.69 15.49 15.78
C GLY A 200 2.15 16.48 14.75
N GLU A 201 2.72 16.56 13.54
CA GLU A 201 2.26 17.48 12.50
C GLU A 201 1.64 16.75 11.30
N GLY A 202 2.00 15.47 11.10
CA GLY A 202 1.47 14.63 10.03
C GLY A 202 2.51 14.22 9.00
N THR A 203 2.02 13.69 7.87
CA THR A 203 2.85 13.17 6.79
C THR A 203 2.32 13.61 5.44
N VAL A 204 3.21 13.93 4.51
CA VAL A 204 2.92 14.15 3.10
C VAL A 204 3.79 13.22 2.26
N VAL A 205 3.16 12.35 1.49
CA VAL A 205 3.83 11.48 0.52
C VAL A 205 3.57 12.00 -0.88
N THR A 206 4.61 12.27 -1.63
CA THR A 206 4.52 12.77 -3.01
C THR A 206 5.07 11.75 -4.00
N LEU A 207 4.26 11.39 -4.99
CA LEU A 207 4.64 10.59 -6.14
C LEU A 207 4.80 11.52 -7.35
N LEU A 208 5.92 11.41 -8.07
CA LEU A 208 6.11 12.01 -9.37
C LEU A 208 6.12 10.89 -10.41
N LEU A 209 5.11 10.83 -11.24
CA LEU A 209 4.95 9.83 -12.29
C LEU A 209 5.13 10.49 -13.66
N PRO A 210 5.73 9.83 -14.67
CA PRO A 210 5.80 10.38 -16.01
C PRO A 210 4.41 10.75 -16.54
N LEU A 211 4.22 12.01 -16.95
CA LEU A 211 2.95 12.49 -17.49
C LEU A 211 2.80 12.03 -18.93
N ILE A 212 1.61 11.58 -19.30
CA ILE A 212 1.26 11.40 -20.71
C ILE A 212 0.70 12.72 -21.22
N GLU A 213 1.42 13.36 -22.17
CA GLU A 213 1.07 14.69 -22.67
C GLU A 213 0.02 14.68 -23.77
N SER A 214 -0.15 13.57 -24.48
CA SER A 214 -1.04 13.46 -25.65
C SER A 214 -2.02 12.30 -25.53
N PHE A 215 -3.17 12.58 -24.97
CA PHE A 215 -4.39 11.80 -25.23
C PHE A 215 -5.28 12.62 -26.16
N SER A 216 -5.78 11.98 -27.23
CA SER A 216 -6.89 12.54 -28.00
C SER A 216 -8.17 12.53 -27.15
N GLU A 217 -9.16 13.33 -27.49
CA GLU A 217 -10.47 13.30 -26.78
C GLU A 217 -11.11 11.90 -26.81
N SER A 218 -10.85 11.12 -27.88
CA SER A 218 -11.30 9.75 -28.00
C SER A 218 -10.62 8.80 -26.99
N ASP A 219 -9.35 9.03 -26.64
CA ASP A 219 -8.63 8.19 -25.67
C ASP A 219 -9.18 8.39 -24.24
N TRP A 220 -9.57 9.63 -23.91
CA TRP A 220 -10.20 9.94 -22.61
C TRP A 220 -11.60 9.29 -22.47
N HIS A 221 -12.36 9.19 -23.55
CA HIS A 221 -13.65 8.50 -23.55
C HIS A 221 -13.50 6.99 -23.35
N GLN A 222 -12.52 6.36 -24.00
CA GLN A 222 -12.26 4.92 -23.83
C GLN A 222 -11.80 4.55 -22.42
N MET A 223 -11.07 5.41 -21.73
CA MET A 223 -10.65 5.19 -20.33
C MET A 223 -11.82 5.40 -19.33
N GLY A 224 -12.86 6.12 -19.71
CA GLY A 224 -14.05 6.37 -18.87
C GLY A 224 -15.15 5.31 -18.97
N GLU A 225 -15.11 4.43 -19.99
CA GLU A 225 -16.16 3.41 -20.26
C GLU A 225 -15.73 1.97 -19.88
N ALA A 226 -14.51 1.75 -19.40
CA ALA A 226 -14.01 0.46 -18.92
C ALA A 226 -14.02 0.43 -17.40
#